data_608cd554a1da06eb49bfaedf07122908
#
_entry.id   608cd554a1da06eb49bfaedf07122908
#
_cell.length_a   1.000
_cell.length_b   1.000
_cell.length_c   1.000
_cell.angle_alpha   90.00
_cell.angle_beta   90.00
_cell.angle_gamma   90.00
#
_symmetry.space_group_name_H-M   'P 1'
#
loop_
_entity.id
_entity.type
_entity.pdbx_description
1 polymer ?
#
loop_
_entity_poly.entity_id
_entity_poly.type
_entity_poly.pdbx_seq_one_letter_code
_entity_poly.pdbx_strand_id
1 'polypeptide(L)'
;MVDDPPVRSRAAREAAERALVRVVNHYGERPEFVVLGGLVPELLCAGSEFQHAGTIDIDVQVDLEIARGTVNTARLEQALRDAGFAPENAAIWRWIADGGVGAPVVKFELLADLHDVPAAATISFDACEDLGAVNLRGTGFAARDIEVRELNIWDSDVTHTAEVKVSGLAGFLLAKTAAAFSRRKAKDWYDIAFVLLHNDAGGTDAAAALVEQRFIGEIAALRTALADLEANFENRAAQGSQAYVTQMRIDHPDLDSRTLAADAIVAVGEFCQRLRDPAD
;
A
#
# COMPACT_ATOMS: atom_id res chain seq x y z
N MET A 1 14.51 20.54 -6.56
CA MET A 1 13.13 20.81 -6.16
C MET A 1 12.73 19.61 -5.34
N VAL A 2 12.40 19.79 -4.08
CA VAL A 2 11.79 18.72 -3.29
C VAL A 2 10.34 18.71 -3.78
N ASP A 3 9.93 17.64 -4.49
CA ASP A 3 8.52 17.46 -4.84
C ASP A 3 7.74 17.44 -3.52
N ASP A 4 6.89 18.42 -3.32
CA ASP A 4 5.91 18.39 -2.22
C ASP A 4 5.11 17.08 -2.40
N PRO A 5 5.02 16.25 -1.36
CA PRO A 5 4.23 15.03 -1.46
C PRO A 5 2.80 15.42 -1.87
N PRO A 6 2.19 14.70 -2.80
CA PRO A 6 0.82 14.97 -3.22
C PRO A 6 -0.08 15.01 -1.99
N VAL A 7 -0.99 15.97 -1.95
CA VAL A 7 -1.91 16.15 -0.82
C VAL A 7 -2.73 14.87 -0.67
N ARG A 8 -2.51 14.15 0.41
CA ARG A 8 -3.32 12.99 0.77
C ARG A 8 -4.71 13.48 1.16
N SER A 9 -5.73 12.97 0.52
CA SER A 9 -7.10 13.37 0.79
C SER A 9 -8.09 12.27 0.39
N ARG A 10 -9.28 12.34 0.94
CA ARG A 10 -10.39 11.46 0.55
C ARG A 10 -10.70 11.55 -0.94
N ALA A 11 -10.73 12.76 -1.50
CA ALA A 11 -10.98 12.97 -2.93
C ALA A 11 -9.90 12.32 -3.81
N ALA A 12 -8.63 12.35 -3.37
CA ALA A 12 -7.53 11.68 -4.05
C ALA A 12 -7.71 10.16 -4.04
N ARG A 13 -8.10 9.57 -2.90
CA ARG A 13 -8.41 8.14 -2.78
C ARG A 13 -9.58 7.75 -3.68
N GLU A 14 -10.70 8.46 -3.62
CA GLU A 14 -11.87 8.19 -4.46
C GLU A 14 -11.54 8.25 -5.96
N ALA A 15 -10.64 9.15 -6.36
CA ALA A 15 -10.15 9.21 -7.74
C ALA A 15 -9.31 7.97 -8.11
N ALA A 16 -8.44 7.53 -7.21
CA ALA A 16 -7.63 6.32 -7.42
C ALA A 16 -8.49 5.05 -7.46
N GLU A 17 -9.46 4.91 -6.56
CA GLU A 17 -10.42 3.79 -6.55
C GLU A 17 -11.24 3.74 -7.84
N ARG A 18 -11.78 4.89 -8.31
CA ARG A 18 -12.48 4.97 -9.60
C ARG A 18 -11.59 4.55 -10.77
N ALA A 19 -10.35 5.01 -10.77
CA ALA A 19 -9.40 4.66 -11.83
C ALA A 19 -9.06 3.16 -11.80
N LEU A 20 -8.85 2.57 -10.61
CA LEU A 20 -8.62 1.15 -10.45
C LEU A 20 -9.80 0.31 -10.94
N VAL A 21 -11.03 0.66 -10.55
CA VAL A 21 -12.24 -0.04 -11.02
C VAL A 21 -12.37 0.03 -12.55
N ARG A 22 -12.05 1.17 -13.18
CA ARG A 22 -12.02 1.26 -14.66
C ARG A 22 -10.99 0.29 -15.27
N VAL A 23 -9.78 0.25 -14.73
CA VAL A 23 -8.74 -0.68 -15.21
C VAL A 23 -9.23 -2.13 -15.12
N VAL A 24 -9.80 -2.54 -13.97
CA VAL A 24 -10.32 -3.90 -13.78
C VAL A 24 -11.45 -4.22 -14.74
N ASN A 25 -12.38 -3.29 -14.96
CA ASN A 25 -13.49 -3.48 -15.89
C ASN A 25 -13.00 -3.62 -17.35
N HIS A 26 -11.99 -2.86 -17.77
CA HIS A 26 -11.38 -3.02 -19.08
C HIS A 26 -10.54 -4.30 -19.19
N TYR A 27 -9.96 -4.75 -18.09
CA TYR A 27 -9.30 -6.05 -18.03
C TYR A 27 -10.28 -7.21 -18.24
N GLY A 28 -11.56 -7.05 -17.85
CA GLY A 28 -12.68 -7.92 -18.15
C GLY A 28 -12.86 -9.14 -17.25
N GLU A 29 -11.98 -9.34 -16.30
CA GLU A 29 -12.03 -10.35 -15.24
C GLU A 29 -11.19 -9.87 -14.05
N ARG A 30 -11.21 -10.62 -12.93
CA ARG A 30 -10.35 -10.28 -11.79
C ARG A 30 -8.87 -10.42 -12.18
N PRO A 31 -8.09 -9.33 -12.13
CA PRO A 31 -6.70 -9.34 -12.56
C PRO A 31 -5.82 -10.19 -11.62
N GLU A 32 -4.68 -10.64 -12.14
CA GLU A 32 -3.70 -11.42 -11.38
C GLU A 32 -2.87 -10.55 -10.45
N PHE A 33 -2.81 -9.24 -10.63
CA PHE A 33 -2.07 -8.36 -9.73
C PHE A 33 -2.76 -8.23 -8.36
N VAL A 34 -1.95 -7.89 -7.36
CA VAL A 34 -2.39 -7.59 -6.00
C VAL A 34 -2.22 -6.10 -5.74
N VAL A 35 -3.28 -5.43 -5.29
CA VAL A 35 -3.23 -4.03 -4.85
C VAL A 35 -2.52 -3.96 -3.50
N LEU A 36 -1.57 -3.06 -3.39
CA LEU A 36 -0.83 -2.80 -2.17
C LEU A 36 -0.68 -1.28 -1.96
N GLY A 37 0.14 -0.85 -1.03
CA GLY A 37 0.39 0.57 -0.82
C GLY A 37 -0.73 1.32 -0.14
N GLY A 38 -0.94 2.57 -0.53
CA GLY A 38 -1.79 3.52 0.21
C GLY A 38 -3.30 3.33 0.07
N LEU A 39 -3.79 2.49 -0.85
CA LEU A 39 -5.22 2.14 -0.95
C LEU A 39 -5.65 1.07 0.07
N VAL A 40 -4.72 0.24 0.52
CA VAL A 40 -5.01 -0.92 1.38
C VAL A 40 -5.47 -0.55 2.80
N PRO A 41 -4.90 0.46 3.49
CA PRO A 41 -5.28 0.78 4.88
C PRO A 41 -6.78 0.98 5.10
N GLU A 42 -7.46 1.68 4.21
CA GLU A 42 -8.90 1.88 4.32
C GLU A 42 -9.70 0.57 4.24
N LEU A 43 -9.23 -0.37 3.41
CA LEU A 43 -9.87 -1.67 3.23
C LEU A 43 -9.62 -2.62 4.42
N LEU A 44 -8.51 -2.43 5.13
CA LEU A 44 -8.18 -3.19 6.34
C LEU A 44 -8.79 -2.61 7.62
N CYS A 45 -9.28 -1.37 7.57
CA CYS A 45 -9.82 -0.60 8.69
C CYS A 45 -11.25 -0.11 8.42
N ALA A 46 -12.04 -0.85 7.63
CA ALA A 46 -13.36 -0.43 7.18
C ALA A 46 -14.36 -0.22 8.33
N GLY A 47 -14.17 -0.91 9.46
CA GLY A 47 -14.96 -0.75 10.69
C GLY A 47 -14.51 0.39 11.60
N SER A 48 -13.42 1.09 11.27
CA SER A 48 -12.92 2.20 12.08
C SER A 48 -13.81 3.43 12.00
N GLU A 49 -13.92 4.17 13.12
CA GLU A 49 -14.52 5.52 13.12
C GLU A 49 -13.63 6.57 12.44
N PHE A 50 -12.33 6.29 12.29
CA PHE A 50 -11.37 7.14 11.60
C PHE A 50 -11.14 6.66 10.19
N GLN A 51 -11.12 7.60 9.24
CA GLN A 51 -10.82 7.32 7.85
C GLN A 51 -9.33 7.53 7.59
N HIS A 52 -8.73 6.66 6.78
CA HIS A 52 -7.36 6.81 6.35
C HIS A 52 -7.19 8.01 5.41
N ALA A 53 -6.05 8.70 5.50
CA ALA A 53 -5.75 9.91 4.73
C ALA A 53 -5.78 9.75 3.20
N GLY A 54 -5.82 8.52 2.71
CA GLY A 54 -5.91 8.24 1.28
C GLY A 54 -4.59 8.37 0.51
N THR A 55 -4.68 8.18 -0.80
CA THR A 55 -3.56 8.24 -1.75
C THR A 55 -4.08 8.50 -3.16
N ILE A 56 -3.22 9.03 -4.03
CA ILE A 56 -3.47 9.08 -5.49
C ILE A 56 -2.71 7.99 -6.23
N ASP A 57 -1.82 7.26 -5.53
CA ASP A 57 -1.01 6.20 -6.13
C ASP A 57 -1.77 4.87 -6.01
N ILE A 58 -1.88 4.15 -7.11
CA ILE A 58 -2.36 2.77 -7.20
C ILE A 58 -1.13 1.90 -7.35
N ASP A 59 -0.63 1.38 -6.23
CA ASP A 59 0.49 0.45 -6.22
C ASP A 59 -0.06 -0.97 -6.43
N VAL A 60 0.45 -1.68 -7.42
CA VAL A 60 0.09 -3.08 -7.66
C VAL A 60 1.34 -3.95 -7.85
N GLN A 61 1.25 -5.20 -7.48
CA GLN A 61 2.31 -6.18 -7.70
C GLN A 61 1.82 -7.38 -8.48
N VAL A 62 2.61 -7.78 -9.45
CA VAL A 62 2.49 -9.05 -10.14
C VAL A 62 3.55 -10.00 -9.58
N ASP A 63 3.14 -11.20 -9.19
CA ASP A 63 4.08 -12.25 -8.84
C ASP A 63 4.69 -12.83 -10.12
N LEU A 64 5.85 -12.30 -10.50
CA LEU A 64 6.55 -12.69 -11.71
C LEU A 64 7.19 -14.08 -11.61
N GLU A 65 7.39 -14.64 -10.42
CA GLU A 65 7.91 -16.01 -10.26
C GLU A 65 6.82 -17.05 -10.57
N ILE A 66 5.60 -16.80 -10.11
CA ILE A 66 4.44 -17.65 -10.42
C ILE A 66 3.91 -17.34 -11.83
N ALA A 67 4.05 -16.10 -12.25
CA ALA A 67 3.41 -15.56 -13.46
C ALA A 67 4.23 -15.71 -14.75
N ARG A 68 5.40 -16.33 -14.74
CA ARG A 68 6.16 -16.63 -15.96
C ARG A 68 5.35 -17.55 -16.89
N GLY A 69 4.28 -17.02 -17.45
CA GLY A 69 3.38 -17.69 -18.41
C GLY A 69 1.88 -17.55 -18.13
N THR A 70 1.44 -16.97 -17.02
CA THR A 70 0.02 -16.85 -16.67
C THR A 70 -0.49 -15.40 -16.61
N VAL A 71 0.36 -14.41 -16.33
CA VAL A 71 -0.05 -13.02 -16.35
C VAL A 71 -0.12 -12.51 -17.77
N ASN A 72 -1.27 -12.09 -18.18
CA ASN A 72 -1.44 -11.44 -19.47
C ASN A 72 -1.06 -9.94 -19.34
N THR A 73 0.26 -9.66 -19.31
CA THR A 73 0.79 -8.30 -19.20
C THR A 73 0.37 -7.42 -20.38
N ALA A 74 0.26 -7.98 -21.59
CA ALA A 74 -0.25 -7.25 -22.75
C ALA A 74 -1.73 -6.84 -22.56
N ARG A 75 -2.54 -7.70 -21.95
CA ARG A 75 -3.94 -7.37 -21.60
C ARG A 75 -4.00 -6.26 -20.54
N LEU A 76 -3.10 -6.31 -19.55
CA LEU A 76 -3.02 -5.23 -18.54
C LEU A 76 -2.61 -3.91 -19.18
N GLU A 77 -1.62 -3.91 -20.08
CA GLU A 77 -1.23 -2.73 -20.82
C GLU A 77 -2.40 -2.14 -21.62
N GLN A 78 -3.15 -2.98 -22.32
CA GLN A 78 -4.33 -2.54 -23.07
C GLN A 78 -5.41 -1.98 -22.12
N ALA A 79 -5.69 -2.65 -21.01
CA ALA A 79 -6.67 -2.20 -20.01
C ALA A 79 -6.29 -0.83 -19.41
N LEU A 80 -5.00 -0.58 -19.17
CA LEU A 80 -4.52 0.73 -18.72
C LEU A 80 -4.76 1.80 -19.77
N ARG A 81 -4.46 1.54 -21.05
CA ARG A 81 -4.73 2.48 -22.16
C ARG A 81 -6.23 2.77 -22.29
N ASP A 82 -7.08 1.75 -22.24
CA ASP A 82 -8.54 1.87 -22.36
C ASP A 82 -9.14 2.60 -21.14
N ALA A 83 -8.53 2.49 -19.97
CA ALA A 83 -8.89 3.25 -18.78
C ALA A 83 -8.38 4.70 -18.78
N GLY A 84 -7.66 5.13 -19.82
CA GLY A 84 -7.17 6.49 -19.99
C GLY A 84 -5.81 6.75 -19.35
N PHE A 85 -5.05 5.72 -19.03
CA PHE A 85 -3.66 5.85 -18.56
C PHE A 85 -2.69 5.91 -19.75
N ALA A 86 -1.60 6.64 -19.54
CA ALA A 86 -0.44 6.68 -20.44
C ALA A 86 0.86 6.51 -19.63
N PRO A 87 1.90 5.92 -20.21
CA PRO A 87 3.20 5.78 -19.52
C PRO A 87 3.80 7.15 -19.18
N GLU A 88 4.38 7.28 -17.97
CA GLU A 88 5.05 8.50 -17.54
C GLU A 88 6.48 8.55 -18.10
N ASN A 89 6.68 9.14 -19.29
CA ASN A 89 7.97 9.28 -19.96
C ASN A 89 8.71 7.91 -20.09
N ALA A 90 9.99 7.86 -19.63
CA ALA A 90 10.80 6.64 -19.65
C ALA A 90 10.53 5.65 -18.50
N ALA A 91 9.61 5.96 -17.60
CA ALA A 91 9.27 5.10 -16.45
C ALA A 91 8.16 4.12 -16.82
N ILE A 92 8.50 3.08 -17.60
CA ILE A 92 7.52 2.08 -18.08
C ILE A 92 6.75 1.34 -16.97
N TRP A 93 7.18 1.43 -15.73
CA TRP A 93 6.52 0.88 -14.55
C TRP A 93 5.50 1.83 -13.92
N ARG A 94 5.45 3.10 -14.39
CA ARG A 94 4.51 4.10 -13.90
C ARG A 94 3.67 4.66 -15.03
N TRP A 95 2.37 4.60 -14.83
CA TRP A 95 1.37 5.13 -15.75
C TRP A 95 0.56 6.21 -15.05
N ILE A 96 0.17 7.24 -15.79
CA ILE A 96 -0.60 8.36 -15.27
C ILE A 96 -1.91 8.50 -16.04
N ALA A 97 -2.98 8.79 -15.31
CA ALA A 97 -4.25 9.23 -15.88
C ALA A 97 -4.53 10.67 -15.41
N ASP A 98 -4.85 11.54 -16.37
CA ASP A 98 -5.34 12.88 -16.06
C ASP A 98 -6.78 12.76 -15.55
N GLY A 99 -7.01 13.23 -14.35
CA GLY A 99 -8.36 13.23 -13.74
C GLY A 99 -9.32 14.24 -14.34
N GLY A 100 -8.88 15.06 -15.32
CA GLY A 100 -9.63 16.16 -15.87
C GLY A 100 -9.50 17.47 -15.06
N VAL A 101 -10.24 18.51 -15.46
CA VAL A 101 -10.11 19.84 -14.85
C VAL A 101 -10.44 19.79 -13.37
N GLY A 102 -9.44 20.04 -12.53
CA GLY A 102 -9.60 20.10 -11.07
C GLY A 102 -9.56 18.76 -10.34
N ALA A 103 -9.40 17.64 -11.04
CA ALA A 103 -9.22 16.33 -10.44
C ALA A 103 -7.72 15.97 -10.30
N PRO A 104 -7.32 15.21 -9.28
CA PRO A 104 -5.93 14.82 -9.11
C PRO A 104 -5.47 13.87 -10.23
N VAL A 105 -4.21 13.99 -10.62
CA VAL A 105 -3.55 13.01 -11.50
C VAL A 105 -3.36 11.71 -10.73
N VAL A 106 -3.96 10.63 -11.22
CA VAL A 106 -3.82 9.29 -10.63
C VAL A 106 -2.62 8.59 -11.23
N LYS A 107 -1.83 7.93 -10.39
CA LYS A 107 -0.68 7.12 -10.81
C LYS A 107 -0.98 5.65 -10.60
N PHE A 108 -0.62 4.84 -11.58
CA PHE A 108 -0.63 3.39 -11.49
C PHE A 108 0.82 2.89 -11.58
N GLU A 109 1.29 2.26 -10.52
CA GLU A 109 2.68 1.77 -10.40
C GLU A 109 2.70 0.26 -10.33
N LEU A 110 3.41 -0.40 -11.26
CA LEU A 110 3.57 -1.84 -11.27
C LEU A 110 4.90 -2.23 -10.64
N LEU A 111 4.81 -3.03 -9.57
CA LEU A 111 5.92 -3.44 -8.73
C LEU A 111 6.23 -4.93 -8.91
N ALA A 112 7.45 -5.31 -8.60
CA ALA A 112 7.92 -6.69 -8.48
C ALA A 112 8.88 -6.82 -7.30
N ASP A 113 9.10 -8.03 -6.81
CA ASP A 113 10.10 -8.36 -5.77
C ASP A 113 10.85 -9.62 -6.17
N LEU A 114 11.89 -9.46 -6.98
CA LEU A 114 12.72 -10.54 -7.50
C LEU A 114 14.10 -10.49 -6.86
N HIS A 115 14.54 -11.60 -6.27
CA HIS A 115 15.84 -11.68 -5.58
C HIS A 115 17.05 -11.60 -6.50
N ASP A 116 16.93 -12.07 -7.73
CA ASP A 116 17.98 -12.11 -8.75
C ASP A 116 18.11 -10.81 -9.56
N VAL A 117 17.20 -9.86 -9.35
CA VAL A 117 17.21 -8.55 -10.01
C VAL A 117 17.63 -7.46 -9.00
N PRO A 118 18.50 -6.50 -9.35
CA PRO A 118 18.85 -5.41 -8.45
C PRO A 118 17.64 -4.61 -7.96
N ALA A 119 17.70 -4.12 -6.71
CA ALA A 119 16.68 -3.22 -6.20
C ALA A 119 16.58 -1.94 -7.04
N ALA A 120 15.37 -1.44 -7.23
CA ALA A 120 15.02 -0.30 -8.08
C ALA A 120 15.31 -0.47 -9.58
N ALA A 121 15.72 -1.66 -10.03
CA ALA A 121 15.85 -1.94 -11.46
C ALA A 121 14.47 -2.03 -12.13
N THR A 122 14.39 -1.57 -13.35
CA THR A 122 13.20 -1.70 -14.20
C THR A 122 13.21 -3.06 -14.91
N ILE A 123 12.07 -3.72 -14.92
CA ILE A 123 11.84 -5.00 -15.56
C ILE A 123 10.88 -4.74 -16.73
N SER A 124 11.32 -5.00 -17.95
CA SER A 124 10.48 -4.92 -19.16
C SER A 124 9.75 -6.24 -19.38
N PHE A 125 8.56 -6.19 -19.96
CA PHE A 125 7.80 -7.36 -20.38
C PHE A 125 7.85 -7.51 -21.89
N ASP A 126 8.33 -8.65 -22.37
CA ASP A 126 8.51 -8.91 -23.81
C ASP A 126 7.20 -8.81 -24.63
N ALA A 127 6.07 -9.01 -23.98
CA ALA A 127 4.75 -8.94 -24.63
C ALA A 127 4.14 -7.50 -24.63
N CYS A 128 4.83 -6.52 -24.04
CA CYS A 128 4.35 -5.14 -23.87
C CYS A 128 5.23 -4.15 -24.62
N GLU A 129 4.62 -3.07 -25.09
CA GLU A 129 5.32 -1.95 -25.72
C GLU A 129 5.90 -1.00 -24.67
N ASP A 130 5.07 -0.60 -23.69
CA ASP A 130 5.38 0.45 -22.73
C ASP A 130 5.19 0.01 -21.28
N LEU A 131 4.74 -1.23 -21.00
CA LEU A 131 4.50 -1.71 -19.64
C LEU A 131 5.70 -2.51 -19.12
N GLY A 132 6.09 -2.20 -17.90
CA GLY A 132 7.09 -2.94 -17.13
C GLY A 132 6.81 -2.83 -15.64
N ALA A 133 7.72 -3.34 -14.82
CA ALA A 133 7.66 -3.22 -13.37
C ALA A 133 8.95 -2.64 -12.80
N VAL A 134 8.90 -2.06 -11.60
CA VAL A 134 10.09 -1.72 -10.83
C VAL A 134 10.29 -2.74 -9.70
N ASN A 135 11.52 -3.20 -9.54
CA ASN A 135 11.87 -4.19 -8.52
C ASN A 135 12.05 -3.52 -7.15
N LEU A 136 11.10 -3.70 -6.25
CA LEU A 136 11.13 -3.14 -4.90
C LEU A 136 11.14 -4.26 -3.85
N ARG A 137 12.23 -4.33 -3.09
CA ARG A 137 12.39 -5.33 -2.03
C ARG A 137 11.35 -5.18 -0.92
N GLY A 138 10.81 -6.33 -0.49
CA GLY A 138 9.84 -6.42 0.60
C GLY A 138 8.38 -6.28 0.16
N THR A 139 8.10 -5.91 -1.09
CA THR A 139 6.71 -5.86 -1.57
C THR A 139 6.10 -7.26 -1.74
N GLY A 140 6.92 -8.29 -1.87
CA GLY A 140 6.51 -9.70 -1.97
C GLY A 140 5.72 -10.21 -0.75
N PHE A 141 5.88 -9.61 0.43
CA PHE A 141 5.03 -9.93 1.58
C PHE A 141 3.55 -9.62 1.28
N ALA A 142 3.28 -8.46 0.68
CA ALA A 142 1.93 -8.06 0.31
C ALA A 142 1.30 -9.03 -0.72
N ALA A 143 2.07 -9.50 -1.69
CA ALA A 143 1.59 -10.42 -2.73
C ALA A 143 1.33 -11.85 -2.23
N ARG A 144 1.85 -12.23 -1.06
CA ARG A 144 1.68 -13.58 -0.47
C ARG A 144 0.61 -13.67 0.61
N ASP A 145 0.09 -12.55 1.04
CA ASP A 145 -1.06 -12.43 1.95
C ASP A 145 -2.18 -11.71 1.22
N ILE A 146 -3.07 -12.47 0.58
CA ILE A 146 -4.04 -11.95 -0.36
C ILE A 146 -5.45 -12.10 0.19
N GLU A 147 -6.21 -11.01 0.12
CA GLU A 147 -7.65 -10.99 0.29
C GLU A 147 -8.34 -10.56 -1.00
N VAL A 148 -9.56 -11.05 -1.23
CA VAL A 148 -10.41 -10.57 -2.32
C VAL A 148 -11.38 -9.55 -1.76
N ARG A 149 -11.42 -8.37 -2.37
CA ARG A 149 -12.31 -7.28 -1.99
C ARG A 149 -13.14 -6.83 -3.19
N GLU A 150 -14.38 -6.48 -2.93
CA GLU A 150 -15.24 -5.82 -3.89
C GLU A 150 -15.14 -4.30 -3.68
N LEU A 151 -14.77 -3.58 -4.75
CA LEU A 151 -14.77 -2.13 -4.76
C LEU A 151 -16.04 -1.65 -5.48
N ASN A 152 -16.78 -0.79 -4.78
CA ASN A 152 -17.99 -0.18 -5.30
C ASN A 152 -17.76 1.33 -5.43
N ILE A 153 -17.83 1.85 -6.65
CA ILE A 153 -17.70 3.27 -6.92
C ILE A 153 -18.99 3.81 -7.55
N TRP A 154 -19.32 5.03 -7.17
CA TRP A 154 -20.43 5.77 -7.75
C TRP A 154 -19.89 6.75 -8.80
N ASP A 155 -20.30 6.60 -10.05
CA ASP A 155 -19.91 7.50 -11.13
C ASP A 155 -21.10 7.75 -12.08
N SER A 156 -21.41 9.02 -12.33
CA SER A 156 -22.45 9.45 -13.28
C SER A 156 -23.80 8.74 -13.10
N ASP A 157 -24.27 8.61 -11.84
CA ASP A 157 -25.53 7.94 -11.46
C ASP A 157 -25.53 6.40 -11.65
N VAL A 158 -24.35 5.80 -11.86
CA VAL A 158 -24.19 4.34 -11.98
C VAL A 158 -23.20 3.84 -10.92
N THR A 159 -23.54 2.73 -10.27
CA THR A 159 -22.58 1.99 -9.43
C THR A 159 -21.76 1.05 -10.30
N HIS A 160 -20.46 1.22 -10.27
CA HIS A 160 -19.51 0.30 -10.90
C HIS A 160 -18.87 -0.55 -9.81
N THR A 161 -18.82 -1.85 -10.06
CA THR A 161 -18.26 -2.83 -9.12
C THR A 161 -17.10 -3.56 -9.77
N ALA A 162 -16.06 -3.83 -8.99
CA ALA A 162 -14.94 -4.65 -9.43
C ALA A 162 -14.40 -5.50 -8.27
N GLU A 163 -14.12 -6.78 -8.53
CA GLU A 163 -13.35 -7.63 -7.60
C GLU A 163 -11.85 -7.42 -7.82
N VAL A 164 -11.13 -7.15 -6.73
CA VAL A 164 -9.68 -6.97 -6.73
C VAL A 164 -9.03 -7.87 -5.68
N LYS A 165 -7.82 -8.33 -5.95
CA LYS A 165 -6.94 -8.89 -4.94
C LYS A 165 -6.22 -7.75 -4.25
N VAL A 166 -6.26 -7.73 -2.92
CA VAL A 166 -5.57 -6.73 -2.10
C VAL A 166 -4.65 -7.43 -1.12
N SER A 167 -3.61 -6.73 -0.68
CA SER A 167 -2.78 -7.24 0.41
C SER A 167 -3.61 -7.38 1.68
N GLY A 168 -3.51 -8.53 2.33
CA GLY A 168 -4.03 -8.75 3.67
C GLY A 168 -3.18 -8.03 4.72
N LEU A 169 -3.68 -8.07 5.97
CA LEU A 169 -3.11 -7.29 7.08
C LEU A 169 -1.64 -7.62 7.37
N ALA A 170 -1.30 -8.90 7.44
CA ALA A 170 0.06 -9.34 7.76
C ALA A 170 1.06 -8.95 6.65
N GLY A 171 0.70 -9.21 5.40
CA GLY A 171 1.52 -8.87 4.24
C GLY A 171 1.71 -7.37 4.08
N PHE A 172 0.65 -6.59 4.30
CA PHE A 172 0.71 -5.13 4.29
C PHE A 172 1.69 -4.58 5.33
N LEU A 173 1.57 -5.01 6.60
CA LEU A 173 2.43 -4.51 7.68
C LEU A 173 3.90 -4.83 7.45
N LEU A 174 4.24 -6.05 6.99
CA LEU A 174 5.63 -6.40 6.71
C LEU A 174 6.18 -5.66 5.49
N ALA A 175 5.41 -5.53 4.41
CA ALA A 175 5.82 -4.76 3.24
C ALA A 175 6.03 -3.27 3.58
N LYS A 176 5.14 -2.69 4.38
CA LYS A 176 5.29 -1.30 4.86
C LYS A 176 6.46 -1.12 5.81
N THR A 177 6.73 -2.08 6.69
CA THR A 177 7.91 -2.06 7.58
C THR A 177 9.20 -2.05 6.75
N ALA A 178 9.32 -2.92 5.74
CA ALA A 178 10.46 -2.94 4.82
C ALA A 178 10.58 -1.62 4.03
N ALA A 179 9.48 -1.06 3.56
CA ALA A 179 9.45 0.21 2.84
C ALA A 179 9.85 1.40 3.74
N ALA A 180 9.33 1.46 4.98
CA ALA A 180 9.66 2.51 5.96
C ALA A 180 11.16 2.50 6.27
N PHE A 181 11.76 1.31 6.46
CA PHE A 181 13.19 1.15 6.68
C PHE A 181 14.02 1.64 5.49
N SER A 182 13.63 1.29 4.25
CA SER A 182 14.44 1.57 3.07
C SER A 182 14.37 3.03 2.61
N ARG A 183 13.20 3.66 2.68
CA ARG A 183 12.96 5.00 2.10
C ARG A 183 12.64 6.10 3.10
N ARG A 184 12.38 5.77 4.36
CA ARG A 184 12.16 6.70 5.49
C ARG A 184 11.15 7.81 5.20
N LYS A 185 10.01 7.45 4.61
CA LYS A 185 8.96 8.42 4.29
C LYS A 185 7.90 8.48 5.39
N ALA A 186 7.51 9.70 5.78
CA ALA A 186 6.49 9.94 6.80
C ALA A 186 5.19 9.17 6.55
N LYS A 187 4.78 9.03 5.28
CA LYS A 187 3.58 8.30 4.89
C LYS A 187 3.59 6.82 5.31
N ASP A 188 4.77 6.17 5.30
CA ASP A 188 4.86 4.74 5.62
C ASP A 188 4.70 4.50 7.12
N TRP A 189 5.28 5.37 7.96
CA TRP A 189 5.07 5.32 9.41
C TRP A 189 3.62 5.61 9.79
N TYR A 190 3.00 6.60 9.14
CA TYR A 190 1.59 6.89 9.34
C TYR A 190 0.70 5.68 8.98
N ASP A 191 0.91 5.08 7.82
CA ASP A 191 0.12 3.94 7.35
C ASP A 191 0.26 2.74 8.31
N ILE A 192 1.47 2.46 8.83
CA ILE A 192 1.69 1.38 9.81
C ILE A 192 0.95 1.66 11.11
N ALA A 193 1.13 2.83 11.71
CA ALA A 193 0.50 3.17 12.97
C ALA A 193 -1.04 3.19 12.86
N PHE A 194 -1.55 3.75 11.76
CA PHE A 194 -2.99 3.78 11.49
C PHE A 194 -3.57 2.35 11.43
N VAL A 195 -2.95 1.47 10.65
CA VAL A 195 -3.45 0.10 10.51
C VAL A 195 -3.31 -0.70 11.81
N LEU A 196 -2.22 -0.55 12.56
CA LEU A 196 -2.07 -1.22 13.86
C LEU A 196 -3.17 -0.83 14.85
N LEU A 197 -3.55 0.44 14.87
CA LEU A 197 -4.55 0.97 15.81
C LEU A 197 -5.99 0.67 15.38
N HIS A 198 -6.25 0.62 14.07
CA HIS A 198 -7.62 0.70 13.55
C HIS A 198 -8.06 -0.51 12.71
N ASN A 199 -7.23 -1.57 12.57
CA ASN A 199 -7.58 -2.72 11.75
C ASN A 199 -8.79 -3.50 12.26
N ASP A 200 -9.55 -4.08 11.33
CA ASP A 200 -10.77 -4.86 11.60
C ASP A 200 -10.51 -6.21 12.31
N ALA A 201 -9.26 -6.64 12.39
CA ALA A 201 -8.88 -7.89 13.06
C ALA A 201 -8.88 -7.78 14.60
N GLY A 202 -8.91 -6.56 15.15
CA GLY A 202 -8.96 -6.31 16.59
C GLY A 202 -7.69 -5.67 17.17
N GLY A 203 -6.99 -4.86 16.38
CA GLY A 203 -5.86 -4.04 16.84
C GLY A 203 -4.50 -4.75 16.77
N THR A 204 -3.56 -4.24 17.55
CA THR A 204 -2.13 -4.59 17.48
C THR A 204 -1.84 -6.07 17.73
N ASP A 205 -2.44 -6.64 18.78
CA ASP A 205 -2.21 -8.05 19.14
C ASP A 205 -2.70 -9.01 18.06
N ALA A 206 -3.87 -8.75 17.50
CA ALA A 206 -4.42 -9.57 16.43
C ALA A 206 -3.59 -9.43 15.15
N ALA A 207 -3.10 -8.22 14.84
CA ALA A 207 -2.22 -7.98 13.71
C ALA A 207 -0.89 -8.72 13.83
N ALA A 208 -0.26 -8.68 15.03
CA ALA A 208 0.98 -9.41 15.28
C ALA A 208 0.78 -10.94 15.19
N ALA A 209 -0.33 -11.46 15.75
CA ALA A 209 -0.66 -12.88 15.64
C ALA A 209 -0.83 -13.35 14.19
N LEU A 210 -1.45 -12.54 13.34
CA LEU A 210 -1.57 -12.86 11.91
C LEU A 210 -0.21 -12.86 11.20
N VAL A 211 0.68 -11.92 11.54
CA VAL A 211 2.06 -11.91 11.01
C VAL A 211 2.81 -13.17 11.43
N GLU A 212 2.76 -13.55 12.69
CA GLU A 212 3.37 -14.79 13.19
C GLU A 212 2.81 -16.02 12.45
N GLN A 213 1.50 -16.12 12.34
CA GLN A 213 0.85 -17.25 11.67
C GLN A 213 1.28 -17.40 10.22
N ARG A 214 1.42 -16.29 9.48
CA ARG A 214 1.66 -16.32 8.04
C ARG A 214 3.13 -16.31 7.66
N PHE A 215 4.00 -15.66 8.47
CA PHE A 215 5.38 -15.33 8.09
C PHE A 215 6.43 -15.66 9.15
N ILE A 216 6.14 -16.56 10.09
CA ILE A 216 7.04 -16.88 11.23
C ILE A 216 8.49 -17.17 10.80
N GLY A 217 8.69 -17.89 9.72
CA GLY A 217 10.02 -18.22 9.21
C GLY A 217 10.77 -17.03 8.57
N GLU A 218 10.10 -15.90 8.33
CA GLU A 218 10.65 -14.77 7.61
C GLU A 218 10.82 -13.51 8.48
N ILE A 219 10.22 -13.48 9.66
CA ILE A 219 10.29 -12.34 10.60
C ILE A 219 11.76 -12.01 10.94
N ALA A 220 12.61 -13.04 11.09
CA ALA A 220 14.02 -12.85 11.39
C ALA A 220 14.77 -12.01 10.35
N ALA A 221 14.38 -12.08 9.08
CA ALA A 221 14.98 -11.26 8.02
C ALA A 221 14.62 -9.77 8.14
N LEU A 222 13.52 -9.44 8.82
CA LEU A 222 13.07 -8.06 9.07
C LEU A 222 13.52 -7.50 10.43
N ARG A 223 14.32 -8.20 11.20
CA ARG A 223 14.71 -7.78 12.56
C ARG A 223 15.26 -6.35 12.60
N THR A 224 16.13 -5.98 11.65
CA THR A 224 16.69 -4.63 11.57
C THR A 224 15.61 -3.59 11.23
N ALA A 225 14.70 -3.91 10.32
CA ALA A 225 13.60 -3.02 9.96
C ALA A 225 12.59 -2.84 11.10
N LEU A 226 12.31 -3.89 11.87
CA LEU A 226 11.46 -3.82 13.07
C LEU A 226 12.12 -2.98 14.18
N ALA A 227 13.44 -3.13 14.39
CA ALA A 227 14.16 -2.30 15.36
C ALA A 227 14.19 -0.82 14.94
N ASP A 228 14.37 -0.52 13.65
CA ASP A 228 14.28 0.83 13.12
C ASP A 228 12.85 1.40 13.25
N LEU A 229 11.83 0.59 12.99
CA LEU A 229 10.44 0.99 13.16
C LEU A 229 10.17 1.37 14.61
N GLU A 230 10.54 0.53 15.57
CA GLU A 230 10.39 0.82 17.01
C GLU A 230 11.10 2.11 17.41
N ALA A 231 12.35 2.31 16.98
CA ALA A 231 13.11 3.52 17.26
C ALA A 231 12.42 4.79 16.72
N ASN A 232 11.74 4.69 15.58
CA ASN A 232 10.96 5.80 15.02
C ASN A 232 9.67 6.11 15.78
N PHE A 233 9.28 5.26 16.76
CA PHE A 233 8.14 5.47 17.65
C PHE A 233 8.52 5.43 19.15
N GLU A 234 9.81 5.51 19.52
CA GLU A 234 10.26 5.39 20.92
C GLU A 234 9.75 6.51 21.84
N ASN A 235 9.43 7.68 21.26
CA ASN A 235 8.94 8.83 22.02
C ASN A 235 8.13 9.78 21.12
N ARG A 236 7.49 10.81 21.72
CA ARG A 236 6.63 11.76 21.01
C ARG A 236 7.36 12.61 19.97
N ALA A 237 8.66 12.83 20.10
CA ALA A 237 9.47 13.61 19.17
C ALA A 237 10.04 12.75 18.04
N ALA A 238 9.92 11.42 18.11
CA ALA A 238 10.38 10.52 17.08
C ALA A 238 9.58 10.71 15.77
N GLN A 239 10.25 10.47 14.64
CA GLN A 239 9.72 10.80 13.31
C GLN A 239 8.39 10.09 12.99
N GLY A 240 8.28 8.82 13.35
CA GLY A 240 7.06 8.03 13.14
C GLY A 240 5.89 8.56 13.97
N SER A 241 6.12 8.84 15.26
CA SER A 241 5.11 9.43 16.13
C SER A 241 4.63 10.79 15.60
N GLN A 242 5.55 11.63 15.14
CA GLN A 242 5.20 12.93 14.55
C GLN A 242 4.46 12.79 13.22
N ALA A 243 4.85 11.83 12.39
CA ALA A 243 4.17 11.55 11.11
C ALA A 243 2.70 11.17 11.34
N TYR A 244 2.45 10.25 12.29
CA TYR A 244 1.10 9.83 12.64
C TYR A 244 0.26 10.98 13.18
N VAL A 245 0.76 11.70 14.20
CA VAL A 245 0.06 12.84 14.82
C VAL A 245 -0.24 13.94 13.79
N THR A 246 0.73 14.27 12.95
CA THR A 246 0.57 15.33 11.95
C THR A 246 -0.53 14.99 10.97
N GLN A 247 -0.55 13.76 10.43
CA GLN A 247 -1.56 13.36 9.46
C GLN A 247 -2.94 13.24 10.11
N MET A 248 -3.04 12.60 11.28
CA MET A 248 -4.32 12.48 11.99
C MET A 248 -4.95 13.84 12.29
N ARG A 249 -4.14 14.84 12.66
CA ARG A 249 -4.64 16.19 12.94
C ARG A 249 -5.01 17.00 11.72
N ILE A 250 -4.52 16.67 10.54
CA ILE A 250 -5.02 17.25 9.28
C ILE A 250 -6.46 16.81 9.05
N ASP A 251 -6.73 15.52 9.23
CA ASP A 251 -8.03 14.92 8.96
C ASP A 251 -9.01 15.11 10.14
N HIS A 252 -8.47 15.16 11.38
CA HIS A 252 -9.22 15.25 12.65
C HIS A 252 -8.58 16.31 13.59
N PRO A 253 -8.78 17.60 13.33
CA PRO A 253 -8.06 18.69 14.05
C PRO A 253 -8.35 18.75 15.54
N ASP A 254 -9.48 18.22 16.00
CA ASP A 254 -9.91 18.25 17.40
C ASP A 254 -9.27 17.15 18.27
N LEU A 255 -8.55 16.19 17.67
CA LEU A 255 -7.89 15.12 18.43
C LEU A 255 -6.67 15.64 19.22
N ASP A 256 -6.52 15.13 20.45
CA ASP A 256 -5.38 15.49 21.30
C ASP A 256 -4.08 14.86 20.81
N SER A 257 -3.12 15.68 20.46
CA SER A 257 -1.81 15.26 19.94
C SER A 257 -1.03 14.35 20.90
N ARG A 258 -1.23 14.51 22.22
CA ARG A 258 -0.51 13.71 23.22
C ARG A 258 -1.07 12.30 23.28
N THR A 259 -2.39 12.17 23.20
CA THR A 259 -3.09 10.89 23.16
C THR A 259 -2.73 10.15 21.87
N LEU A 260 -2.84 10.79 20.71
CA LEU A 260 -2.45 10.21 19.43
C LEU A 260 -1.01 9.67 19.44
N ALA A 261 -0.07 10.46 19.96
CA ALA A 261 1.33 10.03 20.04
C ALA A 261 1.51 8.85 21.01
N ALA A 262 0.81 8.85 22.16
CA ALA A 262 0.91 7.77 23.14
C ALA A 262 0.37 6.46 22.57
N ASP A 263 -0.78 6.51 21.92
CA ASP A 263 -1.42 5.34 21.30
C ASP A 263 -0.52 4.72 20.21
N ALA A 264 0.04 5.56 19.32
CA ALA A 264 0.95 5.10 18.28
C ALA A 264 2.25 4.49 18.84
N ILE A 265 2.83 5.10 19.90
CA ILE A 265 4.02 4.58 20.57
C ILE A 265 3.76 3.18 21.15
N VAL A 266 2.63 3.03 21.87
CA VAL A 266 2.24 1.75 22.48
C VAL A 266 2.00 0.71 21.40
N ALA A 267 1.15 1.01 20.41
CA ALA A 267 0.78 0.05 19.38
C ALA A 267 1.99 -0.45 18.56
N VAL A 268 2.86 0.45 18.13
CA VAL A 268 4.06 0.06 17.36
C VAL A 268 5.08 -0.66 18.25
N GLY A 269 5.26 -0.22 19.49
CA GLY A 269 6.15 -0.88 20.45
C GLY A 269 5.74 -2.32 20.73
N GLU A 270 4.46 -2.56 21.04
CA GLU A 270 3.89 -3.90 21.30
C GLU A 270 4.03 -4.81 20.07
N PHE A 271 3.70 -4.30 18.88
CA PHE A 271 3.85 -5.03 17.62
C PHE A 271 5.31 -5.46 17.38
N CYS A 272 6.26 -4.54 17.52
CA CYS A 272 7.67 -4.83 17.30
C CYS A 272 8.23 -5.77 18.37
N GLN A 273 7.85 -5.60 19.63
CA GLN A 273 8.28 -6.47 20.72
C GLN A 273 7.81 -7.90 20.50
N ARG A 274 6.52 -8.08 20.21
CA ARG A 274 5.95 -9.41 20.00
C ARG A 274 6.62 -10.15 18.83
N LEU A 275 6.90 -9.49 17.72
CA LEU A 275 7.53 -10.12 16.56
C LEU A 275 9.03 -10.43 16.78
N ARG A 276 9.70 -9.76 17.72
CA ARG A 276 11.10 -10.07 18.07
C ARG A 276 11.21 -11.22 19.08
N ASP A 277 10.23 -11.31 19.96
CA ASP A 277 10.16 -12.30 21.03
C ASP A 277 8.84 -13.08 20.89
N PRO A 278 8.68 -13.88 19.80
CA PRO A 278 7.46 -14.63 19.59
C PRO A 278 7.22 -15.55 20.79
N ALA A 279 5.98 -15.59 21.27
CA ALA A 279 5.62 -16.49 22.37
C ALA A 279 5.82 -17.94 21.91
N ASP A 280 6.49 -18.76 22.74
CA ASP A 280 6.76 -20.18 22.54
C ASP A 280 5.46 -21.00 22.37
#